data_f6cafc7caa971f2f89f03105442ec843
#
_entry.id   f6cafc7caa971f2f89f03105442ec843
#
_cell.length_a   1.000
_cell.length_b   1.000
_cell.length_c   1.000
_cell.angle_alpha   90.00
_cell.angle_beta   90.00
_cell.angle_gamma   90.00
#
_symmetry.space_group_name_H-M   'P 1'
#
loop_
_entity.id
_entity.type
_entity.pdbx_description
1 polymer ?
#
loop_
_entity_poly.entity_id
_entity_poly.type
_entity_poly.pdbx_seq_one_letter_code
_entity_poly.pdbx_strand_id
1 'polypeptide(L)'
;MNQQTNFDKYLEKQLKDSDFAKRFKKAGQAWDVALQLASLRKDASLSQKELARKVGTSQQQISRLESPSYEGHSLSMLRRVAEVLGATLSVEIKRKRHTNQAAVAERKANYESKKEI
;
A
#
# COMPACT_ATOMS: atom_id res chain seq x y z
N MET A 1 -23.93 -3.22 -3.13
CA MET A 1 -23.55 -4.52 -3.66
C MET A 1 -22.06 -4.53 -3.96
N ASN A 2 -21.35 -5.46 -3.36
CA ASN A 2 -19.91 -5.54 -3.55
C ASN A 2 -19.57 -6.09 -4.93
N GLN A 3 -19.08 -5.22 -5.79
CA GLN A 3 -18.52 -5.66 -7.05
C GLN A 3 -17.05 -5.95 -6.85
N GLN A 4 -16.75 -7.19 -6.51
CA GLN A 4 -15.37 -7.62 -6.40
C GLN A 4 -14.76 -7.72 -7.79
N THR A 5 -13.62 -7.06 -7.99
CA THR A 5 -12.85 -7.19 -9.21
C THR A 5 -12.12 -8.53 -9.20
N ASN A 6 -11.57 -8.93 -10.34
CA ASN A 6 -10.73 -10.12 -10.42
C ASN A 6 -9.50 -9.98 -9.52
N PHE A 7 -8.99 -8.76 -9.36
CA PHE A 7 -7.87 -8.48 -8.46
C PHE A 7 -8.27 -8.70 -7.00
N ASP A 8 -9.45 -8.22 -6.61
CA ASP A 8 -9.95 -8.39 -5.23
C ASP A 8 -10.10 -9.86 -4.87
N LYS A 9 -10.66 -10.66 -5.77
CA LYS A 9 -10.81 -12.10 -5.58
C LYS A 9 -9.47 -12.80 -5.51
N TYR A 10 -8.54 -12.42 -6.38
CA TYR A 10 -7.19 -12.94 -6.39
C TYR A 10 -6.51 -12.65 -5.05
N LEU A 11 -6.59 -11.41 -4.58
CA LEU A 11 -5.97 -10.99 -3.34
C LEU A 11 -6.53 -11.75 -2.13
N GLU A 12 -7.86 -11.88 -2.04
CA GLU A 12 -8.50 -12.65 -0.98
C GLU A 12 -8.00 -14.09 -0.95
N LYS A 13 -7.96 -14.72 -2.13
CA LYS A 13 -7.51 -16.10 -2.26
C LYS A 13 -6.05 -16.25 -1.84
N GLN A 14 -5.20 -15.33 -2.28
CA GLN A 14 -3.77 -15.36 -1.98
C GLN A 14 -3.48 -15.11 -0.50
N LEU A 15 -4.23 -14.25 0.14
CA LEU A 15 -4.03 -13.95 1.56
C LEU A 15 -4.39 -15.13 2.48
N LYS A 16 -5.15 -16.10 1.98
CA LYS A 16 -5.43 -17.34 2.71
C LYS A 16 -4.26 -18.32 2.67
N ASP A 17 -3.34 -18.14 1.74
CA ASP A 17 -2.12 -18.95 1.62
C ASP A 17 -1.07 -18.38 2.57
N SER A 18 -0.55 -19.22 3.48
CA SER A 18 0.44 -18.80 4.47
C SER A 18 1.76 -18.35 3.84
N ASP A 19 2.19 -19.00 2.76
CA ASP A 19 3.43 -18.63 2.07
C ASP A 19 3.29 -17.29 1.38
N PHE A 20 2.14 -17.04 0.80
CA PHE A 20 1.84 -15.74 0.21
C PHE A 20 1.81 -14.66 1.27
N ALA A 21 1.18 -14.92 2.42
CA ALA A 21 1.10 -13.96 3.52
C ALA A 21 2.50 -13.59 4.02
N LYS A 22 3.43 -14.55 4.09
CA LYS A 22 4.82 -14.27 4.45
C LYS A 22 5.51 -13.39 3.42
N ARG A 23 5.32 -13.69 2.12
CA ARG A 23 5.86 -12.87 1.04
C ARG A 23 5.24 -11.48 1.05
N PHE A 24 3.96 -11.42 1.36
CA PHE A 24 3.24 -10.16 1.50
C PHE A 24 3.91 -9.26 2.54
N LYS A 25 4.23 -9.79 3.72
CA LYS A 25 4.93 -9.05 4.77
C LYS A 25 6.31 -8.57 4.32
N LYS A 26 7.01 -9.37 3.50
CA LYS A 26 8.34 -9.02 3.00
C LYS A 26 8.30 -8.01 1.85
N ALA A 27 7.21 -7.98 1.10
CA ALA A 27 7.08 -7.07 -0.04
C ALA A 27 7.01 -5.60 0.39
N GLY A 28 6.69 -5.34 1.66
CA GLY A 28 6.80 -4.00 2.23
C GLY A 28 5.82 -2.98 1.67
N GLN A 29 6.32 -1.78 1.46
CA GLN A 29 5.50 -0.61 1.15
C GLN A 29 4.76 -0.68 -0.19
N ALA A 30 5.30 -1.38 -1.18
CA ALA A 30 4.64 -1.51 -2.49
C ALA A 30 3.29 -2.22 -2.36
N TRP A 31 3.21 -3.23 -1.50
CA TRP A 31 1.96 -3.89 -1.20
C TRP A 31 0.97 -2.96 -0.52
N ASP A 32 1.44 -2.21 0.48
CA ASP A 32 0.59 -1.30 1.22
C ASP A 32 -0.04 -0.27 0.29
N VAL A 33 0.75 0.30 -0.61
CA VAL A 33 0.26 1.28 -1.58
C VAL A 33 -0.77 0.65 -2.52
N ALA A 34 -0.45 -0.52 -3.08
CA ALA A 34 -1.34 -1.22 -4.00
C ALA A 34 -2.69 -1.54 -3.33
N LEU A 35 -2.65 -2.04 -2.10
CA LEU A 35 -3.85 -2.36 -1.33
C LEU A 35 -4.68 -1.12 -1.03
N GLN A 36 -4.03 -0.05 -0.63
CA GLN A 36 -4.73 1.20 -0.31
C GLN A 36 -5.44 1.76 -1.53
N LEU A 37 -4.76 1.76 -2.68
CA LEU A 37 -5.37 2.24 -3.92
C LEU A 37 -6.56 1.39 -4.33
N ALA A 38 -6.42 0.08 -4.32
CA ALA A 38 -7.50 -0.84 -4.66
C ALA A 38 -8.70 -0.69 -3.71
N SER A 39 -8.42 -0.55 -2.43
CA SER A 39 -9.44 -0.38 -1.40
C SER A 39 -10.21 0.93 -1.58
N LEU A 40 -9.49 2.03 -1.78
CA LEU A 40 -10.11 3.34 -2.00
C LEU A 40 -10.96 3.35 -3.27
N ARG A 41 -10.46 2.74 -4.33
CA ARG A 41 -11.21 2.63 -5.58
C ARG A 41 -12.50 1.85 -5.38
N LYS A 42 -12.41 0.73 -4.68
CA LYS A 42 -13.57 -0.11 -4.39
C LYS A 42 -14.59 0.63 -3.53
N ASP A 43 -14.13 1.33 -2.51
CA ASP A 43 -15.00 2.13 -1.65
C ASP A 43 -15.73 3.23 -2.44
N ALA A 44 -15.08 3.75 -3.47
CA ALA A 44 -15.69 4.74 -4.36
C ALA A 44 -16.61 4.11 -5.41
N SER A 45 -16.74 2.79 -5.41
CA SER A 45 -17.56 2.03 -6.38
C SER A 45 -17.13 2.26 -7.83
N LEU A 46 -15.83 2.42 -8.05
CA LEU A 46 -15.27 2.63 -9.39
C LEU A 46 -14.55 1.37 -9.88
N SER A 47 -14.71 1.10 -11.18
CA SER A 47 -13.87 0.10 -11.83
C SER A 47 -12.49 0.71 -12.12
N GLN A 48 -11.51 -0.13 -12.44
CA GLN A 48 -10.20 0.36 -12.85
C GLN A 48 -10.30 1.25 -14.08
N LYS A 49 -11.16 0.90 -15.00
CA LYS A 49 -11.38 1.67 -16.23
C LYS A 49 -11.99 3.05 -15.94
N GLU A 50 -12.96 3.09 -15.04
CA GLU A 50 -13.59 4.33 -14.63
C GLU A 50 -12.61 5.24 -13.89
N LEU A 51 -11.83 4.68 -12.99
CA LEU A 51 -10.80 5.43 -12.28
C LEU A 51 -9.75 5.98 -13.25
N ALA A 52 -9.31 5.15 -14.19
CA ALA A 52 -8.34 5.57 -15.21
C ALA A 52 -8.85 6.79 -15.99
N ARG A 53 -10.11 6.77 -16.37
CA ARG A 53 -10.75 7.89 -17.09
C ARG A 53 -10.73 9.15 -16.24
N LYS A 54 -11.10 9.04 -14.98
CA LYS A 54 -11.17 10.19 -14.07
C LYS A 54 -9.79 10.77 -13.77
N VAL A 55 -8.79 9.93 -13.68
CA VAL A 55 -7.40 10.34 -13.42
C VAL A 55 -6.74 10.89 -14.68
N GLY A 56 -7.20 10.47 -15.84
CA GLY A 56 -6.59 10.83 -17.13
C GLY A 56 -5.42 9.93 -17.49
N THR A 57 -5.55 8.65 -17.22
CA THR A 57 -4.53 7.64 -17.52
C THR A 57 -5.18 6.39 -18.12
N SER A 58 -4.41 5.36 -18.37
CA SER A 58 -4.92 4.11 -18.92
C SER A 58 -5.34 3.15 -17.81
N GLN A 59 -6.28 2.25 -18.16
CA GLN A 59 -6.65 1.17 -17.25
C GLN A 59 -5.44 0.31 -16.91
N GLN A 60 -4.55 0.09 -17.88
CA GLN A 60 -3.33 -0.68 -17.66
C GLN A 60 -2.46 -0.04 -16.58
N GLN A 61 -2.36 1.29 -16.57
CA GLN A 61 -1.61 2.01 -15.56
C GLN A 61 -2.23 1.84 -14.18
N ILE A 62 -3.54 1.95 -14.06
CA ILE A 62 -4.24 1.73 -12.80
C ILE A 62 -4.03 0.29 -12.33
N SER A 63 -4.14 -0.66 -13.23
CA SER A 63 -3.90 -2.07 -12.91
C SER A 63 -2.48 -2.29 -12.36
N ARG A 64 -1.49 -1.64 -12.93
CA ARG A 64 -0.11 -1.70 -12.45
C ARG A 64 0.04 -1.09 -11.06
N LEU A 65 -0.59 0.05 -10.82
CA LEU A 65 -0.54 0.72 -9.52
C LEU A 65 -1.13 -0.14 -8.41
N GLU A 66 -2.12 -0.94 -8.73
CA GLU A 66 -2.78 -1.85 -7.79
C GLU A 66 -2.13 -3.23 -7.75
N SER A 67 -1.04 -3.42 -8.49
CA SER A 67 -0.33 -4.69 -8.51
C SER A 67 0.68 -4.75 -7.37
N PRO A 68 0.71 -5.85 -6.62
CA PRO A 68 1.64 -6.01 -5.50
C PRO A 68 3.11 -6.05 -5.92
N SER A 69 3.39 -6.39 -7.17
CA SER A 69 4.76 -6.50 -7.65
C SER A 69 5.29 -5.23 -8.31
N TYR A 70 4.43 -4.23 -8.49
CA TYR A 70 4.82 -3.00 -9.16
C TYR A 70 5.50 -2.03 -8.19
N GLU A 71 6.71 -1.62 -8.51
CA GLU A 71 7.49 -0.70 -7.67
C GLU A 71 7.65 0.69 -8.29
N GLY A 72 7.03 0.93 -9.45
CA GLY A 72 7.16 2.18 -10.19
C GLY A 72 6.16 3.27 -9.82
N HIS A 73 5.70 3.29 -8.58
CA HIS A 73 4.75 4.31 -8.13
C HIS A 73 5.43 5.68 -8.03
N SER A 74 5.01 6.64 -8.86
CA SER A 74 5.46 8.02 -8.70
C SER A 74 4.55 8.75 -7.72
N LEU A 75 5.11 9.65 -6.93
CA LEU A 75 4.33 10.46 -5.99
C LEU A 75 3.31 11.33 -6.72
N SER A 76 3.68 11.83 -7.89
CA SER A 76 2.78 12.63 -8.72
C SER A 76 1.55 11.84 -9.14
N MET A 77 1.72 10.63 -9.62
CA MET A 77 0.60 9.78 -10.03
C MET A 77 -0.25 9.38 -8.83
N LEU A 78 0.38 9.01 -7.71
CA LEU A 78 -0.34 8.65 -6.50
C LEU A 78 -1.17 9.80 -5.98
N ARG A 79 -0.64 11.02 -6.03
CA ARG A 79 -1.38 12.21 -5.62
C ARG A 79 -2.61 12.43 -6.49
N ARG A 80 -2.47 12.28 -7.80
CA ARG A 80 -3.58 12.45 -8.73
C ARG A 80 -4.68 11.42 -8.48
N VAL A 81 -4.29 10.16 -8.29
CA VAL A 81 -5.27 9.10 -8.00
C VAL A 81 -5.95 9.36 -6.66
N ALA A 82 -5.19 9.72 -5.65
CA ALA A 82 -5.74 10.01 -4.33
C ALA A 82 -6.78 11.13 -4.39
N GLU A 83 -6.46 12.22 -5.08
CA GLU A 83 -7.38 13.35 -5.22
C GLU A 83 -8.70 12.94 -5.87
N VAL A 84 -8.63 12.15 -6.94
CA VAL A 84 -9.83 11.65 -7.62
C VAL A 84 -10.68 10.78 -6.67
N LEU A 85 -10.04 10.06 -5.79
CA LEU A 85 -10.70 9.18 -4.83
C LEU A 85 -11.12 9.89 -3.54
N GLY A 86 -10.93 11.21 -3.47
CA GLY A 86 -11.28 11.98 -2.28
C GLY A 86 -10.35 11.74 -1.10
N ALA A 87 -9.12 11.32 -1.39
CA ALA A 87 -8.12 11.01 -0.37
C ALA A 87 -6.93 11.95 -0.48
N THR A 88 -6.08 11.94 0.53
CA THR A 88 -4.84 12.72 0.57
C THR A 88 -3.66 11.78 0.63
N LEU A 89 -2.66 12.03 -0.20
CA LEU A 89 -1.42 11.25 -0.16
C LEU A 89 -0.56 11.73 1.01
N SER A 90 -0.16 10.81 1.85
CA SER A 90 0.76 11.07 2.95
C SER A 90 1.92 10.10 2.86
N VAL A 91 3.14 10.63 2.90
CA VAL A 91 4.36 9.82 2.79
C VAL A 91 5.18 10.01 4.05
N GLU A 92 5.58 8.90 4.64
CA GLU A 92 6.39 8.90 5.86
C GLU A 92 7.65 8.10 5.60
N ILE A 93 8.78 8.65 5.98
CA ILE A 93 10.06 7.98 5.89
C ILE A 93 10.52 7.71 7.32
N LYS A 94 10.62 6.45 7.66
CA LYS A 94 11.03 6.04 9.00
C LYS A 94 12.48 5.58 9.03
N ARG A 95 13.14 5.84 10.15
CA ARG A 95 14.49 5.34 10.35
C ARG A 95 14.46 3.82 10.41
N LYS A 96 15.36 3.18 9.67
CA LYS A 96 15.47 1.72 9.64
C LYS A 96 15.90 1.21 11.02
N ARG A 97 15.21 0.19 11.51
CA ARG A 97 15.55 -0.46 12.78
C ARG A 97 16.55 -1.59 12.52
N HIS A 98 17.46 -1.77 13.47
CA HIS A 98 18.34 -2.93 13.45
C HIS A 98 17.54 -4.19 13.79
N THR A 99 17.85 -5.29 13.11
CA THR A 99 17.21 -6.59 13.35
C THR A 99 17.85 -7.33 14.53
N ASN A 100 18.98 -6.83 15.03
CA ASN A 100 19.71 -7.41 16.17
C ASN A 100 18.98 -7.06 17.47
N GLN A 101 18.67 -8.09 18.28
CA GLN A 101 17.96 -7.91 19.54
C GLN A 101 18.70 -6.99 20.52
N ALA A 102 20.03 -7.08 20.57
CA ALA A 102 20.84 -6.22 21.44
C ALA A 102 20.70 -4.75 21.03
N ALA A 103 20.73 -4.46 19.72
CA ALA A 103 20.57 -3.11 19.22
C ALA A 103 19.15 -2.58 19.48
N VAL A 104 18.14 -3.42 19.36
CA VAL A 104 16.76 -3.06 19.65
C VAL A 104 16.59 -2.75 21.13
N ALA A 105 17.15 -3.57 22.01
CA ALA A 105 17.09 -3.36 23.45
C ALA A 105 17.78 -2.05 23.86
N GLU A 106 18.93 -1.77 23.26
CA GLU A 106 19.68 -0.54 23.51
C GLU A 106 18.90 0.69 23.09
N ARG A 107 18.27 0.64 21.90
CA ARG A 107 17.44 1.74 21.42
C ARG A 107 16.23 1.97 22.32
N LYS A 108 15.62 0.92 22.79
CA LYS A 108 14.48 1.02 23.68
C LYS A 108 14.88 1.66 25.00
N ALA A 109 16.01 1.27 25.56
CA ALA A 109 16.54 1.87 26.76
C ALA A 109 16.84 3.37 26.57
N ASN A 110 17.47 3.73 25.48
CA ASN A 110 17.75 5.13 25.15
C ASN A 110 16.50 5.95 24.97
N TYR A 111 15.50 5.39 24.34
CA TYR A 111 14.21 6.06 24.14
C TYR A 111 13.51 6.31 25.47
N GLU A 112 13.51 5.31 26.36
CA GLU A 112 12.90 5.45 27.68
C GLU A 112 13.63 6.47 28.54
N SER A 113 14.96 6.50 28.48
CA SER A 113 15.75 7.52 29.16
C SER A 113 15.40 8.93 28.70
N LYS A 114 15.21 9.12 27.42
CA LYS A 114 14.83 10.41 26.86
C LYS A 114 13.42 10.85 27.26
N LYS A 115 12.54 9.88 27.50
CA LYS A 115 11.19 10.18 27.95
C LYS A 115 11.12 10.72 29.36
N GLU A 116 12.07 10.37 30.19
CA GLU A 116 12.10 10.78 31.60
C GLU A 116 12.62 12.21 31.78
N ILE A 117 13.10 12.81 30.72
CA ILE A 117 13.54 14.20 30.72
C ILE A 117 12.38 15.08 30.26
#